data_5f576722293d0a6add4946aec5929966
#
_entry.id   5f576722293d0a6add4946aec5929966
#
_cell.length_a   1.000
_cell.length_b   1.000
_cell.length_c   1.000
_cell.angle_alpha   90.00
_cell.angle_beta   90.00
_cell.angle_gamma   90.00
#
_symmetry.space_group_name_H-M   'P 1'
#
loop_
_entity.id
_entity.type
_entity.pdbx_description
1 polymer ?
#
loop_
_entity_poly.entity_id
_entity_poly.type
_entity_poly.pdbx_seq_one_letter_code
_entity_poly.pdbx_strand_id
1 'polypeptide(L)'
;MHNIIEINNIVDWLKYRSKGIGGSDAACILGRNPHKSNLDLWREKTGRKIPEDISNKDVVKYGKNAEEPLRQLFILDYPQYIVKYSPFNIHCNKELDFIRGTFDAELIEILTEEQGIWECKTSEIRQASDWQKWHNRIPDNYFCQVLHYFAIDEDYKFCKLKAQLKHYDLDSNEITLTTKHYHLKRDDYLPDIEYLINEEIKFNWYIKNDKEPPLILPVM
;
A
#
# COMPACT_ATOMS: atom_id res chain seq x y z
N MET A 1 -6.33 -17.35 -8.48
CA MET A 1 -7.35 -17.11 -7.42
C MET A 1 -6.66 -17.11 -6.06
N HIS A 2 -6.74 -16.01 -5.31
CA HIS A 2 -6.24 -15.85 -3.94
C HIS A 2 -7.33 -16.20 -2.90
N ASN A 3 -6.94 -16.26 -1.63
CA ASN A 3 -7.88 -16.47 -0.54
C ASN A 3 -8.33 -15.12 0.03
N ILE A 4 -9.63 -14.95 0.25
CA ILE A 4 -10.19 -13.77 0.92
C ILE A 4 -10.67 -14.17 2.30
N ILE A 5 -10.19 -13.47 3.32
CA ILE A 5 -10.68 -13.60 4.69
C ILE A 5 -11.66 -12.45 4.91
N GLU A 6 -12.94 -12.78 4.97
CA GLU A 6 -14.01 -11.83 5.25
C GLU A 6 -14.12 -11.60 6.76
N ILE A 7 -14.04 -10.35 7.17
CA ILE A 7 -14.09 -9.93 8.57
C ILE A 7 -15.14 -8.83 8.73
N ASN A 8 -15.87 -8.87 9.83
CA ASN A 8 -17.01 -7.98 10.05
C ASN A 8 -16.77 -6.87 11.07
N ASN A 9 -15.56 -6.79 11.63
CA ASN A 9 -15.22 -5.77 12.63
C ASN A 9 -13.74 -5.41 12.62
N ILE A 10 -13.44 -4.20 13.08
CA ILE A 10 -12.09 -3.63 13.08
C ILE A 10 -11.11 -4.39 14.00
N VAL A 11 -11.56 -4.95 15.11
CA VAL A 11 -10.69 -5.61 16.10
C VAL A 11 -10.10 -6.89 15.52
N ASP A 12 -10.98 -7.73 14.96
CA ASP A 12 -10.54 -8.97 14.30
C ASP A 12 -9.72 -8.67 13.05
N TRP A 13 -10.10 -7.65 12.28
CA TRP A 13 -9.34 -7.23 11.11
C TRP A 13 -7.90 -6.84 11.48
N LEU A 14 -7.68 -6.02 12.51
CA LEU A 14 -6.35 -5.67 12.99
C LEU A 14 -5.56 -6.91 13.43
N LYS A 15 -6.20 -7.83 14.15
CA LYS A 15 -5.61 -9.09 14.59
C LYS A 15 -5.18 -9.99 13.42
N TYR A 16 -6.01 -10.12 12.39
CA TYR A 16 -5.68 -10.94 11.22
C TYR A 16 -4.66 -10.26 10.32
N ARG A 17 -4.76 -8.95 10.15
CA ARG A 17 -3.80 -8.15 9.40
C ARG A 17 -2.38 -8.24 9.99
N SER A 18 -2.25 -8.28 11.31
CA SER A 18 -0.94 -8.36 11.99
C SER A 18 -0.22 -9.70 11.80
N LYS A 19 -0.93 -10.78 11.45
CA LYS A 19 -0.37 -12.15 11.34
C LYS A 19 0.50 -12.38 10.10
N GLY A 20 0.55 -11.46 9.17
CA GLY A 20 1.32 -11.58 7.92
C GLY A 20 2.09 -10.32 7.60
N ILE A 21 2.64 -10.30 6.39
CA ILE A 21 3.29 -9.14 5.77
C ILE A 21 2.21 -8.41 4.98
N GLY A 22 2.00 -7.13 5.24
CA GLY A 22 1.06 -6.27 4.53
C GLY A 22 1.75 -5.34 3.54
N GLY A 23 0.99 -4.71 2.64
CA GLY A 23 1.55 -3.83 1.61
C GLY A 23 2.44 -2.70 2.16
N SER A 24 2.09 -2.11 3.32
CA SER A 24 2.93 -1.09 3.96
C SER A 24 4.24 -1.64 4.56
N ASP A 25 4.34 -2.97 4.78
CA ASP A 25 5.52 -3.61 5.32
C ASP A 25 6.58 -3.87 4.23
N ALA A 26 6.16 -4.06 2.98
CA ALA A 26 7.03 -4.35 1.84
C ALA A 26 8.19 -3.33 1.70
N ALA A 27 7.87 -2.05 1.82
CA ALA A 27 8.88 -1.00 1.77
C ALA A 27 9.89 -1.06 2.92
N CYS A 28 9.48 -1.51 4.12
CA CYS A 28 10.40 -1.70 5.24
C CYS A 28 11.36 -2.86 4.95
N ILE A 29 10.87 -3.96 4.40
CA ILE A 29 11.66 -5.14 4.05
C ILE A 29 12.75 -4.81 3.04
N LEU A 30 12.44 -3.94 2.07
CA LEU A 30 13.38 -3.50 1.04
C LEU A 30 14.24 -2.28 1.43
N GLY A 31 14.12 -1.75 2.66
CA GLY A 31 14.82 -0.53 3.06
C GLY A 31 14.35 0.73 2.30
N ARG A 32 13.12 0.72 1.78
CA ARG A 32 12.52 1.84 1.03
C ARG A 32 11.51 2.65 1.84
N ASN A 33 11.31 2.29 3.10
CA ASN A 33 10.43 3.05 3.99
C ASN A 33 11.24 4.12 4.73
N PRO A 34 10.91 5.43 4.57
CA PRO A 34 11.67 6.51 5.20
C PRO A 34 11.44 6.63 6.71
N HIS A 35 10.45 5.91 7.26
CA HIS A 35 10.00 6.07 8.65
C HIS A 35 10.26 4.84 9.52
N LYS A 36 10.48 3.67 8.91
CA LYS A 36 10.61 2.41 9.64
C LYS A 36 11.62 1.49 8.96
N SER A 37 12.59 1.00 9.72
CA SER A 37 13.55 0.00 9.23
C SER A 37 12.93 -1.40 9.16
N ASN A 38 13.59 -2.31 8.44
CA ASN A 38 13.24 -3.73 8.43
C ASN A 38 13.38 -4.36 9.83
N LEU A 39 14.35 -3.88 10.62
CA LEU A 39 14.59 -4.35 11.98
C LEU A 39 13.47 -3.92 12.94
N ASP A 40 12.99 -2.68 12.82
CA ASP A 40 11.82 -2.22 13.59
C ASP A 40 10.58 -3.03 13.24
N LEU A 41 10.36 -3.29 11.95
CA LEU A 41 9.26 -4.13 11.50
C LEU A 41 9.36 -5.54 12.09
N TRP A 42 10.55 -6.16 12.07
CA TRP A 42 10.75 -7.48 12.65
C TRP A 42 10.43 -7.50 14.16
N ARG A 43 10.87 -6.48 14.90
CA ARG A 43 10.56 -6.34 16.34
C ARG A 43 9.07 -6.21 16.59
N GLU A 44 8.35 -5.49 15.75
CA GLU A 44 6.89 -5.39 15.82
C GLU A 44 6.22 -6.73 15.52
N LYS A 45 6.61 -7.42 14.43
CA LYS A 45 6.04 -8.71 14.03
C LYS A 45 6.32 -9.83 15.03
N THR A 46 7.41 -9.74 15.80
CA THR A 46 7.78 -10.72 16.86
C THR A 46 7.34 -10.31 18.26
N GLY A 47 6.58 -9.20 18.37
CA GLY A 47 6.05 -8.71 19.66
C GLY A 47 7.09 -8.05 20.58
N ARG A 48 8.30 -7.78 20.10
CA ARG A 48 9.38 -7.13 20.87
C ARG A 48 9.21 -5.62 20.95
N LYS A 49 8.44 -5.06 20.03
CA LYS A 49 8.12 -3.63 19.98
C LYS A 49 6.63 -3.47 19.69
N ILE A 50 5.98 -2.62 20.46
CA ILE A 50 4.60 -2.23 20.18
C ILE A 50 4.65 -1.21 19.02
N PRO A 51 3.87 -1.42 17.93
CA PRO A 51 3.78 -0.43 16.87
C PRO A 51 3.34 0.93 17.39
N GLU A 52 3.93 2.00 16.87
CA GLU A 52 3.50 3.36 17.20
C GLU A 52 2.05 3.57 16.71
N ASP A 53 1.18 4.04 17.61
CA ASP A 53 -0.16 4.46 17.21
C ASP A 53 -0.09 5.86 16.56
N ILE A 54 -0.17 5.87 15.25
CA ILE A 54 -0.16 7.08 14.42
C ILE A 54 -1.57 7.56 14.05
N SER A 55 -2.62 6.89 14.53
CA SER A 55 -4.02 7.17 14.14
C SER A 55 -4.45 8.61 14.48
N ASN A 56 -3.80 9.21 15.47
CA ASN A 56 -4.08 10.58 15.91
C ASN A 56 -3.35 11.67 15.10
N LYS A 57 -2.39 11.31 14.22
CA LYS A 57 -1.69 12.29 13.37
C LYS A 57 -2.67 12.85 12.32
N ASP A 58 -2.70 14.15 12.14
CA ASP A 58 -3.66 14.83 11.25
C ASP A 58 -3.57 14.35 9.81
N VAL A 59 -2.36 14.07 9.32
CA VAL A 59 -2.14 13.52 7.96
C VAL A 59 -2.77 12.14 7.81
N VAL A 60 -2.76 11.30 8.86
CA VAL A 60 -3.36 9.95 8.85
C VAL A 60 -4.88 10.05 8.91
N LYS A 61 -5.42 10.91 9.78
CA LYS A 61 -6.87 11.19 9.85
C LYS A 61 -7.39 11.72 8.53
N TYR A 62 -6.67 12.68 7.94
CA TYR A 62 -7.03 13.22 6.62
C TYR A 62 -7.05 12.14 5.55
N GLY A 63 -5.98 11.33 5.46
CA GLY A 63 -5.89 10.24 4.49
C GLY A 63 -7.08 9.28 4.60
N LYS A 64 -7.35 8.80 5.81
CA LYS A 64 -8.47 7.88 6.08
C LYS A 64 -9.83 8.48 5.72
N ASN A 65 -10.06 9.76 6.03
CA ASN A 65 -11.33 10.42 5.73
C ASN A 65 -11.47 10.76 4.23
N ALA A 66 -10.35 10.86 3.50
CA ALA A 66 -10.35 11.17 2.07
C ALA A 66 -10.58 9.94 1.18
N GLU A 67 -10.35 8.72 1.68
CA GLU A 67 -10.47 7.48 0.90
C GLU A 67 -11.84 7.33 0.24
N GLU A 68 -12.92 7.44 1.02
CA GLU A 68 -14.30 7.29 0.50
C GLU A 68 -14.67 8.37 -0.52
N PRO A 69 -14.52 9.69 -0.26
CA PRO A 69 -14.79 10.72 -1.24
C PRO A 69 -13.96 10.56 -2.54
N LEU A 70 -12.68 10.20 -2.42
CA LEU A 70 -11.82 10.01 -3.59
C LEU A 70 -12.21 8.77 -4.40
N ARG A 71 -12.71 7.70 -3.76
CA ARG A 71 -13.25 6.53 -4.43
C ARG A 71 -14.54 6.87 -5.17
N GLN A 72 -15.44 7.64 -4.57
CA GLN A 72 -16.67 8.09 -5.23
C GLN A 72 -16.37 8.97 -6.45
N LEU A 73 -15.40 9.88 -6.35
CA LEU A 73 -14.94 10.65 -7.51
C LEU A 73 -14.33 9.75 -8.58
N PHE A 74 -13.56 8.72 -8.21
CA PHE A 74 -13.02 7.78 -9.18
C PHE A 74 -14.12 7.04 -9.93
N ILE A 75 -15.18 6.60 -9.25
CA ILE A 75 -16.34 5.94 -9.89
C ILE A 75 -17.00 6.86 -10.92
N LEU A 76 -17.12 8.15 -10.62
CA LEU A 76 -17.70 9.13 -11.53
C LEU A 76 -16.79 9.43 -12.74
N ASP A 77 -15.48 9.55 -12.49
CA ASP A 77 -14.50 9.91 -13.51
C ASP A 77 -14.18 8.75 -14.47
N TYR A 78 -14.34 7.49 -13.99
CA TYR A 78 -13.92 6.28 -14.70
C TYR A 78 -15.03 5.23 -14.78
N PRO A 79 -16.16 5.50 -15.46
CA PRO A 79 -17.33 4.61 -15.52
C PRO A 79 -17.05 3.29 -16.24
N GLN A 80 -15.90 3.14 -16.91
CA GLN A 80 -15.46 1.88 -17.52
C GLN A 80 -15.00 0.82 -16.51
N TYR A 81 -14.89 1.15 -15.22
CA TYR A 81 -14.53 0.21 -14.17
C TYR A 81 -15.71 -0.10 -13.24
N ILE A 82 -15.90 -1.37 -12.94
CA ILE A 82 -16.69 -1.79 -11.78
C ILE A 82 -15.76 -1.69 -10.57
N VAL A 83 -16.17 -0.91 -9.57
CA VAL A 83 -15.40 -0.71 -8.33
C VAL A 83 -16.05 -1.50 -7.21
N LYS A 84 -15.30 -2.43 -6.61
CA LYS A 84 -15.73 -3.25 -5.47
C LYS A 84 -14.95 -2.85 -4.24
N TYR A 85 -15.63 -2.51 -3.17
CA TYR A 85 -15.03 -2.16 -1.89
C TYR A 85 -15.59 -3.02 -0.76
N SER A 86 -14.69 -3.58 0.02
CA SER A 86 -15.01 -4.38 1.21
C SER A 86 -14.06 -3.98 2.35
N PRO A 87 -14.54 -3.22 3.35
CA PRO A 87 -13.69 -2.49 4.30
C PRO A 87 -12.78 -3.39 5.15
N PHE A 88 -13.15 -4.65 5.35
CA PHE A 88 -12.43 -5.55 6.24
C PHE A 88 -11.94 -6.83 5.56
N ASN A 89 -12.03 -6.91 4.23
CA ASN A 89 -11.47 -8.05 3.52
C ASN A 89 -9.94 -8.04 3.58
N ILE A 90 -9.38 -9.21 3.87
CA ILE A 90 -7.94 -9.44 3.77
C ILE A 90 -7.70 -10.42 2.64
N HIS A 91 -7.03 -9.97 1.61
CA HIS A 91 -6.60 -10.78 0.48
C HIS A 91 -5.28 -11.45 0.82
N CYS A 92 -5.18 -12.76 0.64
CA CYS A 92 -4.00 -13.55 0.96
C CYS A 92 -3.53 -14.31 -0.27
N ASN A 93 -2.22 -14.33 -0.51
CA ASN A 93 -1.65 -15.20 -1.51
C ASN A 93 -1.97 -16.66 -1.17
N LYS A 94 -2.32 -17.45 -2.20
CA LYS A 94 -2.80 -18.83 -2.01
C LYS A 94 -1.73 -19.78 -1.49
N GLU A 95 -0.49 -19.59 -1.93
CA GLU A 95 0.65 -20.45 -1.58
C GLU A 95 1.46 -19.89 -0.41
N LEU A 96 1.55 -18.57 -0.34
CA LEU A 96 2.30 -17.81 0.65
C LEU A 96 1.33 -17.00 1.53
N ASP A 97 0.57 -17.67 2.38
CA ASP A 97 -0.53 -17.10 3.17
C ASP A 97 -0.14 -15.94 4.09
N PHE A 98 1.17 -15.75 4.32
CA PHE A 98 1.72 -14.63 5.03
C PHE A 98 1.79 -13.34 4.19
N ILE A 99 1.74 -13.42 2.86
CA ILE A 99 1.60 -12.25 1.96
C ILE A 99 0.13 -11.86 1.93
N ARG A 100 -0.19 -10.69 2.53
CA ARG A 100 -1.56 -10.24 2.78
C ARG A 100 -1.75 -8.79 2.46
N GLY A 101 -2.91 -8.44 1.91
CA GLY A 101 -3.23 -7.06 1.62
C GLY A 101 -4.69 -6.72 1.88
N THR A 102 -4.93 -5.44 2.08
CA THR A 102 -6.25 -4.83 2.03
C THR A 102 -6.18 -3.71 1.00
N PHE A 103 -7.10 -3.70 0.07
CA PHE A 103 -7.13 -2.74 -1.02
C PHE A 103 -8.14 -1.63 -0.71
N ASP A 104 -7.88 -0.42 -1.20
CA ASP A 104 -8.85 0.66 -1.11
C ASP A 104 -10.04 0.42 -2.03
N ALA A 105 -9.86 -0.36 -3.11
CA ALA A 105 -10.91 -1.08 -3.86
C ALA A 105 -10.31 -2.08 -4.85
N GLU A 106 -11.11 -3.04 -5.29
CA GLU A 106 -10.85 -3.87 -6.47
C GLU A 106 -11.55 -3.27 -7.69
N LEU A 107 -10.92 -3.40 -8.85
CA LEU A 107 -11.42 -2.94 -10.13
C LEU A 107 -11.68 -4.12 -11.07
N ILE A 108 -12.73 -4.00 -11.88
CA ILE A 108 -12.92 -4.85 -13.06
C ILE A 108 -13.13 -3.90 -14.24
N GLU A 109 -12.27 -3.98 -15.25
CA GLU A 109 -12.45 -3.24 -16.49
C GLU A 109 -13.57 -3.89 -17.31
N ILE A 110 -14.63 -3.16 -17.63
CA ILE A 110 -15.85 -3.71 -18.20
C ILE A 110 -15.62 -4.36 -19.58
N LEU A 111 -14.74 -3.79 -20.40
CA LEU A 111 -14.51 -4.26 -21.77
C LEU A 111 -13.60 -5.50 -21.84
N THR A 112 -12.58 -5.56 -21.00
CA THR A 112 -11.55 -6.62 -21.03
C THR A 112 -11.80 -7.70 -19.98
N GLU A 113 -12.67 -7.43 -19.00
CA GLU A 113 -12.89 -8.23 -17.79
C GLU A 113 -11.61 -8.37 -16.92
N GLU A 114 -10.55 -7.62 -17.22
CA GLU A 114 -9.33 -7.63 -16.44
C GLU A 114 -9.56 -7.10 -15.03
N GLN A 115 -8.98 -7.81 -14.06
CA GLN A 115 -9.01 -7.40 -12.67
C GLN A 115 -7.84 -6.46 -12.35
N GLY A 116 -8.12 -5.46 -11.54
CA GLY A 116 -7.14 -4.51 -11.08
C GLY A 116 -7.39 -4.07 -9.65
N ILE A 117 -6.52 -3.18 -9.17
CA ILE A 117 -6.56 -2.63 -7.82
C ILE A 117 -6.67 -1.11 -7.94
N TRP A 118 -7.50 -0.52 -7.11
CA TRP A 118 -7.50 0.92 -6.89
C TRP A 118 -6.85 1.23 -5.54
N GLU A 119 -5.91 2.15 -5.57
CA GLU A 119 -5.18 2.61 -4.39
C GLU A 119 -5.23 4.13 -4.32
N CYS A 120 -5.44 4.67 -3.13
CA CYS A 120 -5.54 6.09 -2.88
C CYS A 120 -4.44 6.56 -1.94
N LYS A 121 -3.81 7.67 -2.27
CA LYS A 121 -2.80 8.30 -1.42
C LYS A 121 -3.08 9.79 -1.27
N THR A 122 -2.89 10.28 -0.05
CA THR A 122 -2.84 11.71 0.23
C THR A 122 -1.45 12.09 0.71
N SER A 123 -0.95 13.22 0.27
CA SER A 123 0.38 13.71 0.68
C SER A 123 0.38 15.23 0.81
N GLU A 124 1.04 15.72 1.85
CA GLU A 124 1.33 17.14 1.97
C GLU A 124 2.62 17.47 1.25
N ILE A 125 2.57 18.50 0.42
CA ILE A 125 3.72 19.05 -0.29
C ILE A 125 4.18 20.28 0.46
N ARG A 126 5.33 20.19 1.10
CA ARG A 126 5.92 21.26 1.92
C ARG A 126 7.11 21.94 1.25
N GLN A 127 7.74 21.28 0.30
CA GLN A 127 8.94 21.75 -0.38
C GLN A 127 9.06 21.15 -1.80
N ALA A 128 9.92 21.72 -2.61
CA ALA A 128 10.12 21.30 -4.00
C ALA A 128 10.51 19.82 -4.15
N SER A 129 11.30 19.27 -3.23
CA SER A 129 11.70 17.86 -3.24
C SER A 129 10.49 16.91 -3.05
N ASP A 130 9.42 17.36 -2.42
CA ASP A 130 8.22 16.54 -2.27
C ASP A 130 7.48 16.41 -3.62
N TRP A 131 7.45 17.46 -4.43
CA TRP A 131 6.95 17.40 -5.81
C TRP A 131 7.73 16.41 -6.68
N GLN A 132 9.06 16.36 -6.51
CA GLN A 132 9.91 15.47 -7.29
C GLN A 132 9.60 13.99 -7.06
N LYS A 133 9.17 13.61 -5.84
CA LYS A 133 8.76 12.24 -5.52
C LYS A 133 7.53 11.78 -6.32
N TRP A 134 6.73 12.74 -6.80
CA TRP A 134 5.50 12.51 -7.55
C TRP A 134 5.62 12.91 -9.04
N HIS A 135 6.82 13.29 -9.52
CA HIS A 135 7.02 13.69 -10.90
C HIS A 135 7.27 12.47 -11.78
N ASN A 136 6.26 12.08 -12.58
CA ASN A 136 6.27 10.89 -13.46
C ASN A 136 6.61 9.57 -12.75
N ARG A 137 6.50 9.53 -11.44
CA ARG A 137 6.73 8.35 -10.60
C ARG A 137 5.87 8.45 -9.33
N ILE A 138 5.75 7.35 -8.63
CA ILE A 138 5.20 7.31 -7.26
C ILE A 138 6.34 7.13 -6.27
N PRO A 139 6.23 7.61 -5.02
CA PRO A 139 7.23 7.37 -3.99
C PRO A 139 7.51 5.88 -3.79
N ASP A 140 8.78 5.54 -3.54
CA ASP A 140 9.25 4.15 -3.50
C ASP A 140 8.48 3.29 -2.50
N ASN A 141 8.10 3.85 -1.35
CA ASN A 141 7.30 3.12 -0.36
C ASN A 141 5.91 2.74 -0.87
N TYR A 142 5.28 3.56 -1.69
CA TYR A 142 3.99 3.24 -2.31
C TYR A 142 4.16 2.32 -3.52
N PHE A 143 5.28 2.44 -4.23
CA PHE A 143 5.61 1.50 -5.30
C PHE A 143 5.78 0.07 -4.75
N CYS A 144 6.54 -0.11 -3.67
CA CYS A 144 6.68 -1.40 -2.99
C CYS A 144 5.32 -1.96 -2.54
N GLN A 145 4.41 -1.11 -2.08
CA GLN A 145 3.06 -1.53 -1.70
C GLN A 145 2.27 -2.06 -2.91
N VAL A 146 2.37 -1.42 -4.08
CA VAL A 146 1.69 -1.89 -5.29
C VAL A 146 2.29 -3.22 -5.78
N LEU A 147 3.63 -3.37 -5.75
CA LEU A 147 4.28 -4.64 -6.07
C LEU A 147 3.81 -5.77 -5.14
N HIS A 148 3.70 -5.50 -3.85
CA HIS A 148 3.16 -6.43 -2.87
C HIS A 148 1.72 -6.85 -3.18
N TYR A 149 0.88 -5.92 -3.63
CA TYR A 149 -0.48 -6.26 -4.03
C TYR A 149 -0.51 -7.16 -5.27
N PHE A 150 0.36 -6.93 -6.24
CA PHE A 150 0.53 -7.83 -7.37
C PHE A 150 1.07 -9.21 -6.97
N ALA A 151 1.83 -9.30 -5.86
CA ALA A 151 2.29 -10.57 -5.32
C ALA A 151 1.18 -11.41 -4.66
N ILE A 152 0.03 -10.82 -4.33
CA ILE A 152 -1.12 -11.54 -3.74
C ILE A 152 -1.77 -12.47 -4.76
N ASP A 153 -2.02 -11.96 -5.98
CA ASP A 153 -2.62 -12.76 -7.04
C ASP A 153 -2.19 -12.27 -8.43
N GLU A 154 -1.86 -13.20 -9.30
CA GLU A 154 -1.50 -12.92 -10.69
C GLU A 154 -2.69 -12.46 -11.55
N ASP A 155 -3.91 -12.67 -11.09
CA ASP A 155 -5.12 -12.20 -11.77
C ASP A 155 -5.25 -10.67 -11.73
N TYR A 156 -4.62 -9.98 -10.77
CA TYR A 156 -4.55 -8.52 -10.78
C TYR A 156 -3.55 -8.03 -11.84
N LYS A 157 -4.08 -7.51 -12.96
CA LYS A 157 -3.29 -7.09 -14.13
C LYS A 157 -2.79 -5.65 -14.05
N PHE A 158 -3.46 -4.80 -13.28
CA PHE A 158 -3.10 -3.39 -13.15
C PHE A 158 -3.43 -2.81 -11.77
N CYS A 159 -2.78 -1.70 -11.46
CA CYS A 159 -3.14 -0.84 -10.33
C CYS A 159 -3.38 0.59 -10.83
N LYS A 160 -4.51 1.17 -10.46
CA LYS A 160 -4.82 2.60 -10.61
C LYS A 160 -4.56 3.30 -9.28
N LEU A 161 -3.47 4.07 -9.20
CA LEU A 161 -3.17 4.83 -8.01
C LEU A 161 -3.59 6.29 -8.21
N LYS A 162 -4.49 6.77 -7.35
CA LYS A 162 -4.93 8.16 -7.28
C LYS A 162 -4.22 8.86 -6.12
N ALA A 163 -3.43 9.88 -6.41
CA ALA A 163 -2.74 10.66 -5.38
C ALA A 163 -3.34 12.06 -5.30
N GLN A 164 -3.81 12.46 -4.12
CA GLN A 164 -4.20 13.83 -3.82
C GLN A 164 -3.08 14.53 -3.07
N LEU A 165 -2.46 15.52 -3.72
CA LEU A 165 -1.35 16.29 -3.19
C LEU A 165 -1.88 17.63 -2.67
N LYS A 166 -1.69 17.89 -1.37
CA LYS A 166 -2.11 19.10 -0.69
C LYS A 166 -0.92 20.02 -0.53
N HIS A 167 -0.98 21.18 -1.13
CA HIS A 167 0.04 22.22 -1.07
C HIS A 167 -0.50 23.45 -0.36
N TYR A 168 0.29 23.98 0.57
CA TYR A 168 0.01 25.25 1.22
C TYR A 168 0.82 26.35 0.52
N ASP A 169 0.13 27.31 -0.02
CA ASP A 169 0.75 28.53 -0.51
C ASP A 169 1.07 29.42 0.70
N LEU A 170 2.36 29.69 0.92
CA LEU A 170 2.83 30.45 2.08
C LEU A 170 2.51 31.96 1.97
N ASP A 171 2.31 32.46 0.76
CA ASP A 171 2.05 33.88 0.53
C ASP A 171 0.55 34.22 0.66
N SER A 172 -0.32 33.36 0.10
CA SER A 172 -1.78 33.55 0.14
C SER A 172 -2.45 32.84 1.32
N ASN A 173 -1.74 31.93 1.98
CA ASN A 173 -2.29 31.02 3.01
C ASN A 173 -3.42 30.12 2.49
N GLU A 174 -3.48 29.93 1.17
CA GLU A 174 -4.48 29.09 0.52
C GLU A 174 -4.00 27.64 0.39
N ILE A 175 -4.97 26.74 0.35
CA ILE A 175 -4.73 25.30 0.13
C ILE A 175 -5.05 24.99 -1.32
N THR A 176 -4.04 24.51 -2.04
CA THR A 176 -4.20 23.97 -3.40
C THR A 176 -4.17 22.46 -3.36
N LEU A 177 -5.12 21.83 -4.06
CA LEU A 177 -5.19 20.37 -4.22
C LEU A 177 -4.85 20.01 -5.66
N THR A 178 -3.84 19.16 -5.82
CA THR A 178 -3.46 18.61 -7.12
C THR A 178 -3.71 17.10 -7.11
N THR A 179 -4.49 16.62 -8.06
CA THR A 179 -4.72 15.18 -8.23
C THR A 179 -3.79 14.63 -9.31
N LYS A 180 -3.13 13.51 -9.01
CA LYS A 180 -2.35 12.74 -9.98
C LYS A 180 -2.90 11.33 -10.09
N HIS A 181 -2.85 10.79 -11.31
CA HIS A 181 -3.28 9.44 -11.61
C HIS A 181 -2.12 8.66 -12.20
N TYR A 182 -1.89 7.47 -11.67
CA TYR A 182 -0.87 6.55 -12.15
C TYR A 182 -1.53 5.24 -12.54
N HIS A 183 -1.08 4.67 -13.65
CA HIS A 183 -1.49 3.36 -14.11
C HIS A 183 -0.25 2.48 -14.16
N LEU A 184 -0.21 1.47 -13.29
CA LEU A 184 0.85 0.48 -13.25
C LEU A 184 0.30 -0.82 -13.80
N LYS A 185 0.97 -1.39 -14.81
CA LYS A 185 0.63 -2.71 -15.33
C LYS A 185 1.54 -3.75 -14.67
N ARG A 186 0.97 -4.85 -14.22
CA ARG A 186 1.72 -5.93 -13.59
C ARG A 186 2.88 -6.42 -14.45
N ASP A 187 2.64 -6.59 -15.75
CA ASP A 187 3.61 -7.17 -16.68
C ASP A 187 4.88 -6.32 -16.85
N ASP A 188 4.79 -5.01 -16.60
CA ASP A 188 5.92 -4.09 -16.64
C ASP A 188 6.91 -4.31 -15.47
N TYR A 189 6.48 -5.02 -14.40
CA TYR A 189 7.21 -5.14 -13.14
C TYR A 189 7.40 -6.58 -12.66
N LEU A 190 7.29 -7.58 -13.53
CA LEU A 190 7.42 -8.99 -13.14
C LEU A 190 8.73 -9.31 -12.39
N PRO A 191 9.90 -8.82 -12.84
CA PRO A 191 11.15 -9.04 -12.09
C PRO A 191 11.17 -8.40 -10.70
N ASP A 192 10.56 -7.21 -10.55
CA ASP A 192 10.48 -6.50 -9.27
C ASP A 192 9.54 -7.21 -8.30
N ILE A 193 8.43 -7.75 -8.81
CA ILE A 193 7.47 -8.54 -8.03
C ILE A 193 8.15 -9.82 -7.53
N GLU A 194 8.85 -10.53 -8.38
CA GLU A 194 9.59 -11.76 -8.02
C GLU A 194 10.67 -11.46 -6.97
N TYR A 195 11.43 -10.38 -7.17
CA TYR A 195 12.42 -9.94 -6.19
C TYR A 195 11.78 -9.65 -4.83
N LEU A 196 10.67 -8.90 -4.80
CA LEU A 196 9.96 -8.60 -3.56
C LEU A 196 9.45 -9.87 -2.86
N ILE A 197 8.83 -10.79 -3.59
CA ILE A 197 8.36 -12.07 -3.04
C ILE A 197 9.51 -12.81 -2.36
N ASN A 198 10.67 -12.90 -3.00
CA ASN A 198 11.84 -13.57 -2.44
C ASN A 198 12.34 -12.90 -1.16
N GLU A 199 12.34 -11.57 -1.10
CA GLU A 199 12.73 -10.85 0.12
C GLU A 199 11.67 -11.01 1.24
N GLU A 200 10.39 -11.06 0.92
CA GLU A 200 9.31 -11.32 1.88
C GLU A 200 9.37 -12.75 2.43
N ILE A 201 9.70 -13.74 1.60
CA ILE A 201 9.95 -15.13 2.04
C ILE A 201 11.11 -15.17 3.04
N LYS A 202 12.24 -14.52 2.73
CA LYS A 202 13.40 -14.42 3.63
C LYS A 202 13.02 -13.73 4.94
N PHE A 203 12.29 -12.63 4.85
CA PHE A 203 11.87 -11.87 6.03
C PHE A 203 10.91 -12.69 6.92
N ASN A 204 9.95 -13.40 6.31
CA ASN A 204 9.06 -14.30 7.03
C ASN A 204 9.82 -15.46 7.69
N TRP A 205 10.90 -15.95 7.07
CA TRP A 205 11.76 -16.94 7.69
C TRP A 205 12.42 -16.41 8.96
N TYR A 206 12.90 -15.14 8.97
CA TYR A 206 13.43 -14.50 10.18
C TYR A 206 12.39 -14.40 11.29
N ILE A 207 11.15 -14.06 10.94
CA ILE A 207 10.03 -14.02 11.91
C ILE A 207 9.77 -15.42 12.50
N LYS A 208 9.60 -16.44 11.63
CA LYS A 208 9.25 -17.81 12.05
C LYS A 208 10.34 -18.49 12.87
N ASN A 209 11.60 -18.18 12.61
CA ASN A 209 12.74 -18.79 13.33
C ASN A 209 13.23 -17.91 14.49
N ASP A 210 12.54 -16.82 14.78
CA ASP A 210 12.88 -15.88 15.85
C ASP A 210 14.32 -15.35 15.76
N LYS A 211 14.80 -15.12 14.53
CA LYS A 211 16.14 -14.60 14.25
C LYS A 211 16.06 -13.16 13.79
N GLU A 212 16.91 -12.31 14.35
CA GLU A 212 17.01 -10.92 13.94
C GLU A 212 17.62 -10.83 12.52
N PRO A 213 16.94 -10.14 11.56
CA PRO A 213 17.49 -9.93 10.24
C PRO A 213 18.63 -8.90 10.26
N PRO A 214 19.55 -8.92 9.29
CA PRO A 214 20.52 -7.85 9.13
C PRO A 214 19.79 -6.52 8.86
N LEU A 215 20.28 -5.43 9.45
CA LEU A 215 19.74 -4.11 9.20
C LEU A 215 19.97 -3.70 7.75
N ILE A 216 18.90 -3.30 7.07
CA ILE A 216 18.96 -2.65 5.77
C ILE A 216 18.79 -1.14 6.01
N LEU A 217 19.79 -0.36 5.66
CA LEU A 217 19.71 1.09 5.79
C LEU A 217 18.75 1.66 4.73
N PRO A 218 17.87 2.59 5.12
CA PRO A 218 17.00 3.27 4.15
C PRO A 218 17.86 4.00 3.10
N VAL A 219 17.41 3.95 1.86
CA VAL A 219 18.00 4.77 0.79
C VAL A 219 17.55 6.21 1.04
N MET A 220 18.52 7.08 1.30
CA MET A 220 18.30 8.51 1.52
C MET A 220 18.17 9.27 0.19
#